data_56ce6d2d02f9c2b20399a1b107748dd1
#
_entry.id   56ce6d2d02f9c2b20399a1b107748dd1
#
_cell.length_a   1.000
_cell.length_b   1.000
_cell.length_c   1.000
_cell.angle_alpha   90.00
_cell.angle_beta   90.00
_cell.angle_gamma   90.00
#
_symmetry.space_group_name_H-M   'P 1'
#
loop_
_entity.id
_entity.type
_entity.pdbx_description
1 polymer ?
#
loop_
_entity_poly.entity_id
_entity_poly.type
_entity_poly.pdbx_seq_one_letter_code
_entity_poly.pdbx_strand_id
1 'polypeptide(L)'
;MARIFITGSSDGLGLLAAQKLISLGHQVVAHTRNEERAKQTIQRIPDAEHVIIGDLSSMEETKSIATQVNDLGKFDAIIHNAGVYQLPANAKSEDGLPLTYAVNSLAPYILTALIHRPERLIYLSSNMHLHGNADLKQLNEILGGKNNPSYSDTKLHDLILALAVAHKWPEVISNAVDPGWVPTKMGGSGAPDDLNKGFATQVWLATSNDEAARISGRYLYHKKEEPFNPQAKEIEIQEKYLSVCEQISGIPFS
;
A
#
# COMPACT_ATOMS: atom_id res chain seq x y z
N MET A 1 -11.26 14.72 -13.73
CA MET A 1 -11.90 13.76 -12.80
C MET A 1 -11.09 12.48 -12.92
N ALA A 2 -10.60 11.94 -11.81
CA ALA A 2 -9.81 10.70 -11.79
C ALA A 2 -10.59 9.60 -11.07
N ARG A 3 -10.31 8.34 -11.38
CA ARG A 3 -10.88 7.14 -10.77
C ARG A 3 -9.82 6.43 -9.93
N ILE A 4 -10.04 6.30 -8.64
CA ILE A 4 -9.03 5.88 -7.69
C ILE A 4 -9.49 4.65 -6.90
N PHE A 5 -8.64 3.62 -6.83
CA PHE A 5 -8.82 2.48 -5.92
C PHE A 5 -7.96 2.67 -4.68
N ILE A 6 -8.52 2.42 -3.48
CA ILE A 6 -7.80 2.61 -2.21
C ILE A 6 -7.95 1.37 -1.34
N THR A 7 -6.84 0.71 -1.00
CA THR A 7 -6.88 -0.40 -0.06
C THR A 7 -7.02 0.08 1.38
N GLY A 8 -7.78 -0.66 2.22
CA GLY A 8 -7.95 -0.33 3.64
C GLY A 8 -8.67 1.00 3.89
N SER A 9 -9.70 1.30 3.13
CA SER A 9 -10.44 2.58 3.19
C SER A 9 -11.65 2.57 4.12
N SER A 10 -11.78 1.57 4.98
CA SER A 10 -12.88 1.52 5.98
C SER A 10 -12.64 2.38 7.21
N ASP A 11 -11.40 2.81 7.47
CA ASP A 11 -11.02 3.57 8.67
C ASP A 11 -9.73 4.38 8.43
N GLY A 12 -9.36 5.21 9.41
CA GLY A 12 -8.09 5.93 9.45
C GLY A 12 -7.80 6.74 8.18
N LEU A 13 -6.55 6.73 7.75
CA LEU A 13 -6.07 7.54 6.63
C LEU A 13 -6.71 7.17 5.29
N GLY A 14 -6.98 5.88 5.06
CA GLY A 14 -7.62 5.43 3.83
C GLY A 14 -9.03 5.96 3.66
N LEU A 15 -9.81 5.98 4.74
CA LEU A 15 -11.15 6.57 4.74
C LEU A 15 -11.10 8.09 4.55
N LEU A 16 -10.20 8.78 5.23
CA LEU A 16 -10.06 10.24 5.11
C LEU A 16 -9.60 10.64 3.70
N ALA A 17 -8.70 9.86 3.09
CA ALA A 17 -8.29 10.04 1.70
C ALA A 17 -9.47 9.84 0.75
N ALA A 18 -10.27 8.77 0.95
CA ALA A 18 -11.47 8.51 0.16
C ALA A 18 -12.48 9.65 0.25
N GLN A 19 -12.81 10.10 1.47
CA GLN A 19 -13.69 11.25 1.69
C GLN A 19 -13.19 12.51 1.01
N LYS A 20 -11.88 12.78 1.11
CA LYS A 20 -11.28 13.95 0.47
C LYS A 20 -11.35 13.89 -1.04
N LEU A 21 -11.03 12.74 -1.64
CA LEU A 21 -11.09 12.53 -3.09
C LEU A 21 -12.51 12.68 -3.63
N ILE A 22 -13.51 12.10 -2.95
CA ILE A 22 -14.94 12.25 -3.30
C ILE A 22 -15.33 13.73 -3.23
N SER A 23 -14.95 14.45 -2.14
CA SER A 23 -15.26 15.88 -1.99
C SER A 23 -14.63 16.77 -3.08
N LEU A 24 -13.58 16.29 -3.75
CA LEU A 24 -12.92 16.95 -4.89
C LEU A 24 -13.53 16.54 -6.24
N GLY A 25 -14.58 15.72 -6.24
CA GLY A 25 -15.27 15.28 -7.46
C GLY A 25 -14.60 14.11 -8.18
N HIS A 26 -13.76 13.33 -7.49
CA HIS A 26 -13.16 12.11 -8.04
C HIS A 26 -14.02 10.88 -7.74
N GLN A 27 -13.92 9.86 -8.59
CA GLN A 27 -14.54 8.55 -8.38
C GLN A 27 -13.63 7.69 -7.49
N VAL A 28 -14.18 7.10 -6.44
CA VAL A 28 -13.42 6.28 -5.48
C VAL A 28 -14.06 4.91 -5.35
N VAL A 29 -13.25 3.88 -5.59
CA VAL A 29 -13.54 2.51 -5.20
C VAL A 29 -12.82 2.22 -3.90
N ALA A 30 -13.58 1.93 -2.87
CA ALA A 30 -13.08 1.62 -1.53
C ALA A 30 -12.82 0.13 -1.37
N HIS A 31 -11.96 -0.25 -0.44
CA HIS A 31 -11.72 -1.64 -0.07
C HIS A 31 -11.86 -1.85 1.43
N THR A 32 -12.51 -2.94 1.79
CA THR A 32 -12.73 -3.36 3.17
C THR A 32 -12.47 -4.85 3.34
N ARG A 33 -12.13 -5.26 4.57
CA ARG A 33 -11.78 -6.64 4.86
C ARG A 33 -12.97 -7.61 4.86
N ASN A 34 -14.17 -7.14 5.19
CA ASN A 34 -15.36 -7.99 5.33
C ASN A 34 -16.66 -7.19 5.17
N GLU A 35 -17.77 -7.92 5.06
CA GLU A 35 -19.13 -7.40 4.87
C GLU A 35 -19.57 -6.39 5.94
N GLU A 36 -19.24 -6.64 7.21
CA GLU A 36 -19.61 -5.73 8.30
C GLU A 36 -18.97 -4.36 8.10
N ARG A 37 -17.65 -4.34 7.79
CA ARG A 37 -16.94 -3.11 7.49
C ARG A 37 -17.41 -2.46 6.20
N ALA A 38 -17.84 -3.24 5.21
CA ALA A 38 -18.41 -2.69 3.98
C ALA A 38 -19.68 -1.88 4.26
N LYS A 39 -20.59 -2.42 5.06
CA LYS A 39 -21.81 -1.69 5.47
C LYS A 39 -21.49 -0.39 6.19
N GLN A 40 -20.52 -0.40 7.11
CA GLN A 40 -20.06 0.81 7.83
C GLN A 40 -19.40 1.82 6.88
N THR A 41 -18.63 1.32 5.91
CA THR A 41 -17.94 2.17 4.94
C THR A 41 -18.93 2.87 4.01
N ILE A 42 -19.91 2.16 3.47
CA ILE A 42 -20.98 2.73 2.63
C ILE A 42 -21.72 3.86 3.38
N GLN A 43 -21.98 3.70 4.67
CA GLN A 43 -22.60 4.76 5.47
C GLN A 43 -21.71 6.00 5.62
N ARG A 44 -20.39 5.84 5.65
CA ARG A 44 -19.40 6.92 5.86
C ARG A 44 -18.99 7.62 4.57
N ILE A 45 -19.06 6.93 3.45
CA ILE A 45 -18.77 7.43 2.10
C ILE A 45 -19.85 6.93 1.12
N PRO A 46 -21.10 7.40 1.24
CA PRO A 46 -22.22 6.94 0.41
C PRO A 46 -22.02 7.22 -1.08
N ASP A 47 -21.18 8.21 -1.41
CA ASP A 47 -20.86 8.60 -2.79
C ASP A 47 -19.65 7.84 -3.35
N ALA A 48 -19.15 6.82 -2.65
CA ALA A 48 -18.16 5.92 -3.23
C ALA A 48 -18.76 5.16 -4.41
N GLU A 49 -18.02 5.03 -5.49
CA GLU A 49 -18.47 4.31 -6.69
C GLU A 49 -18.77 2.84 -6.40
N HIS A 50 -17.88 2.22 -5.60
CA HIS A 50 -18.02 0.82 -5.20
C HIS A 50 -17.24 0.52 -3.92
N VAL A 51 -17.59 -0.58 -3.25
CA VAL A 51 -16.84 -1.10 -2.09
C VAL A 51 -16.49 -2.56 -2.36
N ILE A 52 -15.21 -2.83 -2.57
CA ILE A 52 -14.65 -4.16 -2.76
C ILE A 52 -14.38 -4.80 -1.40
N ILE A 53 -14.66 -6.09 -1.28
CA ILE A 53 -14.51 -6.86 -0.05
C ILE A 53 -13.49 -7.98 -0.26
N GLY A 54 -12.58 -8.14 0.70
CA GLY A 54 -11.63 -9.25 0.78
C GLY A 54 -10.57 -9.00 1.84
N ASP A 55 -10.06 -10.08 2.44
CA ASP A 55 -9.01 -9.99 3.45
C ASP A 55 -7.62 -10.05 2.80
N LEU A 56 -6.86 -8.96 2.91
CA LEU A 56 -5.49 -8.85 2.40
C LEU A 56 -4.48 -9.76 3.13
N SER A 57 -4.89 -10.45 4.19
CA SER A 57 -4.08 -11.46 4.83
C SER A 57 -4.13 -12.82 4.13
N SER A 58 -5.11 -13.04 3.24
CA SER A 58 -5.25 -14.23 2.40
C SER A 58 -4.78 -13.93 0.97
N MET A 59 -3.88 -14.76 0.44
CA MET A 59 -3.42 -14.63 -0.94
C MET A 59 -4.56 -14.86 -1.94
N GLU A 60 -5.46 -15.80 -1.66
CA GLU A 60 -6.61 -16.09 -2.51
C GLU A 60 -7.58 -14.91 -2.56
N GLU A 61 -7.93 -14.35 -1.41
CA GLU A 61 -8.79 -13.17 -1.35
C GLU A 61 -8.12 -11.94 -1.98
N THR A 62 -6.81 -11.78 -1.81
CA THR A 62 -6.05 -10.69 -2.47
C THR A 62 -6.11 -10.82 -4.01
N LYS A 63 -6.00 -12.03 -4.55
CA LYS A 63 -6.20 -12.30 -5.99
C LYS A 63 -7.64 -11.99 -6.43
N SER A 64 -8.61 -12.38 -5.60
CA SER A 64 -10.03 -12.05 -5.84
C SER A 64 -10.28 -10.55 -5.86
N ILE A 65 -9.67 -9.78 -4.94
CA ILE A 65 -9.71 -8.31 -4.94
C ILE A 65 -9.19 -7.77 -6.28
N ALA A 66 -8.04 -8.25 -6.76
CA ALA A 66 -7.49 -7.81 -8.04
C ALA A 66 -8.44 -8.09 -9.21
N THR A 67 -9.10 -9.26 -9.22
CA THR A 67 -10.12 -9.61 -10.22
C THR A 67 -11.30 -8.63 -10.16
N GLN A 68 -11.87 -8.40 -8.97
CA GLN A 68 -12.98 -7.46 -8.78
C GLN A 68 -12.62 -6.04 -9.25
N VAL A 69 -11.37 -5.58 -8.96
CA VAL A 69 -10.89 -4.27 -9.44
C VAL A 69 -10.81 -4.22 -10.95
N ASN A 70 -10.27 -5.27 -11.58
CA ASN A 70 -10.14 -5.36 -13.04
C ASN A 70 -11.50 -5.41 -13.75
N ASP A 71 -12.50 -6.10 -13.17
CA ASP A 71 -13.86 -6.17 -13.70
C ASP A 71 -14.56 -4.79 -13.73
N LEU A 72 -14.17 -3.90 -12.80
CA LEU A 72 -14.62 -2.51 -12.83
C LEU A 72 -13.93 -1.67 -13.93
N GLY A 73 -12.88 -2.18 -14.57
CA GLY A 73 -12.13 -1.51 -15.62
C GLY A 73 -10.87 -0.80 -15.14
N LYS A 74 -10.42 0.22 -15.88
CA LYS A 74 -9.15 0.92 -15.58
C LYS A 74 -9.31 1.98 -14.50
N PHE A 75 -8.23 2.16 -13.73
CA PHE A 75 -8.08 3.20 -12.72
C PHE A 75 -6.95 4.16 -13.12
N ASP A 76 -7.11 5.44 -12.77
CA ASP A 76 -6.06 6.44 -12.94
C ASP A 76 -5.00 6.32 -11.84
N ALA A 77 -5.43 5.96 -10.63
CA ALA A 77 -4.52 5.76 -9.51
C ALA A 77 -4.95 4.61 -8.59
N ILE A 78 -3.95 3.94 -8.00
CA ILE A 78 -4.16 2.98 -6.92
C ILE A 78 -3.34 3.43 -5.71
N ILE A 79 -3.98 3.46 -4.54
CA ILE A 79 -3.35 3.78 -3.27
C ILE A 79 -3.29 2.51 -2.41
N HIS A 80 -2.10 1.94 -2.26
CA HIS A 80 -1.82 0.85 -1.33
C HIS A 80 -1.68 1.43 0.08
N ASN A 81 -2.85 1.67 0.73
CA ASN A 81 -2.91 2.31 2.04
C ASN A 81 -3.07 1.29 3.18
N ALA A 82 -3.58 0.10 2.89
CA ALA A 82 -3.79 -0.91 3.92
C ALA A 82 -2.49 -1.30 4.63
N GLY A 83 -2.57 -1.47 5.93
CA GLY A 83 -1.45 -1.93 6.73
C GLY A 83 -1.88 -2.31 8.14
N VAL A 84 -1.07 -3.12 8.80
CA VAL A 84 -1.26 -3.55 10.19
C VAL A 84 0.00 -3.27 11.00
N TYR A 85 -0.17 -2.98 12.29
CA TYR A 85 0.89 -2.65 13.23
C TYR A 85 0.57 -3.19 14.62
N GLN A 86 1.58 -3.44 15.44
CA GLN A 86 1.44 -3.92 16.82
C GLN A 86 0.58 -5.20 16.95
N LEU A 87 0.83 -6.15 16.06
CA LEU A 87 0.22 -7.48 16.13
C LEU A 87 0.98 -8.38 17.11
N PRO A 88 0.34 -9.44 17.65
CA PRO A 88 1.05 -10.49 18.35
C PRO A 88 2.21 -11.04 17.52
N ALA A 89 3.37 -11.28 18.14
CA ALA A 89 4.60 -11.66 17.44
C ALA A 89 4.48 -12.96 16.60
N ASN A 90 3.52 -13.82 16.97
CA ASN A 90 3.24 -15.10 16.30
C ASN A 90 1.98 -15.07 15.44
N ALA A 91 1.40 -13.88 15.19
CA ALA A 91 0.22 -13.74 14.34
C ALA A 91 0.54 -14.18 12.89
N LYS A 92 -0.28 -15.10 12.38
CA LYS A 92 -0.13 -15.66 11.04
C LYS A 92 -1.38 -15.45 10.21
N SER A 93 -1.19 -15.36 8.89
CA SER A 93 -2.24 -15.41 7.89
C SER A 93 -2.76 -16.84 7.73
N GLU A 94 -3.85 -17.01 6.97
CA GLU A 94 -4.37 -18.33 6.58
C GLU A 94 -3.35 -19.14 5.78
N ASP A 95 -2.50 -18.47 5.01
CA ASP A 95 -1.43 -19.08 4.24
C ASP A 95 -0.20 -19.46 5.10
N GLY A 96 -0.28 -19.27 6.44
CA GLY A 96 0.81 -19.57 7.37
C GLY A 96 1.94 -18.55 7.38
N LEU A 97 1.82 -17.43 6.66
CA LEU A 97 2.79 -16.34 6.61
C LEU A 97 2.68 -15.44 7.85
N PRO A 98 3.77 -14.73 8.24
CA PRO A 98 3.66 -13.66 9.22
C PRO A 98 2.60 -12.63 8.79
N LEU A 99 1.63 -12.35 9.66
CA LEU A 99 0.46 -11.54 9.30
C LEU A 99 0.86 -10.12 8.84
N THR A 100 1.88 -9.53 9.48
CA THR A 100 2.40 -8.21 9.08
C THR A 100 2.97 -8.25 7.66
N TYR A 101 3.71 -9.30 7.30
CA TYR A 101 4.26 -9.47 5.96
C TYR A 101 3.16 -9.71 4.92
N ALA A 102 2.20 -10.57 5.21
CA ALA A 102 1.11 -10.88 4.30
C ALA A 102 0.34 -9.61 3.89
N VAL A 103 -0.03 -8.78 4.87
CA VAL A 103 -0.84 -7.57 4.62
C VAL A 103 -0.02 -6.40 4.09
N ASN A 104 1.15 -6.12 4.69
CA ASN A 104 1.90 -4.90 4.38
C ASN A 104 2.83 -5.04 3.18
N SER A 105 3.28 -6.26 2.84
CA SER A 105 4.29 -6.47 1.80
C SER A 105 3.77 -7.30 0.63
N LEU A 106 3.21 -8.49 0.93
CA LEU A 106 2.81 -9.42 -0.12
C LEU A 106 1.52 -8.98 -0.82
N ALA A 107 0.53 -8.48 -0.09
CA ALA A 107 -0.71 -8.02 -0.70
C ALA A 107 -0.51 -6.81 -1.65
N PRO A 108 0.27 -5.75 -1.31
CA PRO A 108 0.64 -4.73 -2.28
C PRO A 108 1.34 -5.28 -3.52
N TYR A 109 2.24 -6.25 -3.36
CA TYR A 109 2.90 -6.92 -4.50
C TYR A 109 1.88 -7.62 -5.41
N ILE A 110 1.01 -8.47 -4.84
CA ILE A 110 0.00 -9.24 -5.59
C ILE A 110 -0.92 -8.28 -6.35
N LEU A 111 -1.44 -7.25 -5.67
CA LEU A 111 -2.33 -6.28 -6.29
C LEU A 111 -1.63 -5.48 -7.40
N THR A 112 -0.37 -5.08 -7.18
CA THR A 112 0.43 -4.38 -8.21
C THR A 112 0.64 -5.27 -9.43
N ALA A 113 0.94 -6.55 -9.24
CA ALA A 113 1.21 -7.47 -10.34
C ALA A 113 -0.04 -7.86 -11.14
N LEU A 114 -1.22 -7.90 -10.50
CA LEU A 114 -2.46 -8.43 -11.11
C LEU A 114 -3.44 -7.37 -11.59
N ILE A 115 -3.49 -6.19 -10.99
CA ILE A 115 -4.40 -5.13 -11.41
C ILE A 115 -3.88 -4.49 -12.70
N HIS A 116 -4.78 -4.14 -13.61
CA HIS A 116 -4.43 -3.39 -14.82
C HIS A 116 -3.64 -2.14 -14.44
N ARG A 117 -2.46 -1.95 -15.04
CA ARG A 117 -1.54 -0.85 -14.70
C ARG A 117 -2.26 0.50 -14.76
N PRO A 118 -2.31 1.24 -13.63
CA PRO A 118 -2.84 2.61 -13.60
C PRO A 118 -1.77 3.60 -14.09
N GLU A 119 -2.14 4.86 -14.21
CA GLU A 119 -1.14 5.94 -14.42
C GLU A 119 -0.27 6.15 -13.17
N ARG A 120 -0.84 5.92 -11.97
CA ARG A 120 -0.17 6.24 -10.70
C ARG A 120 -0.33 5.14 -9.65
N LEU A 121 0.76 4.81 -8.99
CA LEU A 121 0.81 3.89 -7.86
C LEU A 121 1.40 4.59 -6.64
N ILE A 122 0.69 4.54 -5.52
CA ILE A 122 1.08 5.17 -4.26
C ILE A 122 1.14 4.11 -3.16
N TYR A 123 2.27 3.98 -2.50
CA TYR A 123 2.51 3.01 -1.44
C TYR A 123 2.70 3.72 -0.10
N LEU A 124 1.89 3.38 0.92
CA LEU A 124 2.05 3.95 2.24
C LEU A 124 3.16 3.23 3.01
N SER A 125 4.33 3.86 3.01
CA SER A 125 5.48 3.50 3.82
C SER A 125 5.41 4.21 5.20
N SER A 126 6.53 4.50 5.81
CA SER A 126 6.72 5.22 7.09
C SER A 126 8.19 5.57 7.23
N ASN A 127 8.54 6.59 8.03
CA ASN A 127 9.93 6.86 8.41
C ASN A 127 10.59 5.68 9.16
N MET A 128 9.78 4.77 9.71
CA MET A 128 10.30 3.53 10.32
C MET A 128 11.06 2.64 9.33
N HIS A 129 10.87 2.80 8.02
CA HIS A 129 11.64 2.07 7.00
C HIS A 129 13.15 2.30 7.12
N LEU A 130 13.59 3.41 7.71
CA LEU A 130 15.01 3.70 7.96
C LEU A 130 15.66 2.66 8.89
N HIS A 131 14.87 2.01 9.75
CA HIS A 131 15.28 0.94 10.66
C HIS A 131 14.99 -0.45 10.09
N GLY A 132 14.44 -0.53 8.89
CA GLY A 132 14.15 -1.78 8.20
C GLY A 132 15.43 -2.44 7.70
N ASN A 133 15.38 -3.77 7.63
CA ASN A 133 16.45 -4.58 7.12
C ASN A 133 16.10 -5.07 5.71
N ALA A 134 16.93 -4.70 4.74
CA ALA A 134 16.83 -5.19 3.37
C ALA A 134 17.59 -6.52 3.16
N ASP A 135 18.06 -7.18 4.22
CA ASP A 135 18.69 -8.51 4.12
C ASP A 135 17.65 -9.56 3.68
N LEU A 136 17.73 -9.85 2.43
CA LEU A 136 16.84 -10.74 1.70
C LEU A 136 17.08 -12.23 1.99
N LYS A 137 18.12 -12.60 2.76
CA LYS A 137 18.24 -13.94 3.35
C LYS A 137 17.07 -14.18 4.31
N GLN A 138 16.65 -13.15 5.03
CA GLN A 138 15.49 -13.21 5.91
C GLN A 138 14.19 -13.43 5.13
N LEU A 139 14.04 -12.87 3.93
CA LEU A 139 12.85 -13.13 3.08
C LEU A 139 12.76 -14.60 2.64
N ASN A 140 13.87 -15.24 2.27
CA ASN A 140 13.90 -16.67 1.98
C ASN A 140 13.55 -17.54 3.21
N GLU A 141 13.82 -17.04 4.41
CA GLU A 141 13.48 -17.72 5.65
C GLU A 141 11.98 -17.59 6.02
N ILE A 142 11.26 -16.62 5.43
CA ILE A 142 9.80 -16.50 5.56
C ILE A 142 9.12 -17.76 5.00
N LEU A 143 9.58 -18.26 3.86
CA LEU A 143 9.10 -19.51 3.26
C LEU A 143 9.28 -20.71 4.20
N GLY A 144 10.33 -20.69 5.02
CA GLY A 144 10.62 -21.73 6.03
C GLY A 144 9.94 -21.48 7.38
N GLY A 145 9.16 -20.41 7.54
CA GLY A 145 8.53 -20.03 8.81
C GLY A 145 9.51 -19.60 9.91
N LYS A 146 10.76 -19.32 9.55
CA LYS A 146 11.85 -19.02 10.50
C LYS A 146 12.06 -17.54 10.77
N ASN A 147 11.40 -16.66 10.00
CA ASN A 147 11.56 -15.21 10.15
C ASN A 147 10.22 -14.48 10.10
N ASN A 148 10.07 -13.51 11.02
CA ASN A 148 8.96 -12.58 11.05
C ASN A 148 9.49 -11.18 10.74
N PRO A 149 9.30 -10.65 9.52
CA PRO A 149 9.65 -9.26 9.22
C PRO A 149 8.99 -8.32 10.22
N SER A 150 9.78 -7.40 10.76
CA SER A 150 9.27 -6.33 11.61
C SER A 150 8.38 -5.38 10.80
N TYR A 151 7.63 -4.52 11.49
CA TYR A 151 6.89 -3.46 10.81
C TYR A 151 7.82 -2.56 9.99
N SER A 152 9.01 -2.23 10.53
CA SER A 152 10.03 -1.44 9.82
C SER A 152 10.49 -2.10 8.52
N ASP A 153 10.68 -3.42 8.53
CA ASP A 153 11.04 -4.18 7.34
C ASP A 153 9.92 -4.11 6.30
N THR A 154 8.66 -4.27 6.72
CA THR A 154 7.53 -4.18 5.78
C THR A 154 7.37 -2.78 5.19
N LYS A 155 7.71 -1.72 5.93
CA LYS A 155 7.69 -0.35 5.41
C LYS A 155 8.86 -0.06 4.47
N LEU A 156 9.98 -0.74 4.64
CA LEU A 156 11.06 -0.76 3.66
C LEU A 156 10.64 -1.54 2.40
N HIS A 157 9.90 -2.64 2.54
CA HIS A 157 9.36 -3.40 1.39
C HIS A 157 8.40 -2.55 0.53
N ASP A 158 7.52 -1.75 1.15
CA ASP A 158 6.65 -0.80 0.43
C ASP A 158 7.48 0.18 -0.43
N LEU A 159 8.57 0.71 0.14
CA LEU A 159 9.47 1.60 -0.58
C LEU A 159 10.23 0.87 -1.70
N ILE A 160 10.77 -0.33 -1.43
CA ILE A 160 11.46 -1.15 -2.44
C ILE A 160 10.51 -1.44 -3.61
N LEU A 161 9.26 -1.84 -3.33
CA LEU A 161 8.27 -2.10 -4.37
C LEU A 161 7.97 -0.84 -5.19
N ALA A 162 7.76 0.30 -4.53
CA ALA A 162 7.52 1.57 -5.22
C ALA A 162 8.66 1.94 -6.19
N LEU A 163 9.92 1.76 -5.76
CA LEU A 163 11.10 2.05 -6.58
C LEU A 163 11.30 1.02 -7.69
N ALA A 164 11.02 -0.26 -7.41
CA ALA A 164 11.08 -1.33 -8.43
C ALA A 164 10.06 -1.08 -9.54
N VAL A 165 8.83 -0.69 -9.20
CA VAL A 165 7.81 -0.30 -10.17
C VAL A 165 8.27 0.92 -10.99
N ALA A 166 8.76 1.97 -10.34
CA ALA A 166 9.26 3.16 -11.04
C ALA A 166 10.40 2.84 -12.02
N HIS A 167 11.22 1.83 -11.70
CA HIS A 167 12.30 1.37 -12.57
C HIS A 167 11.78 0.50 -13.73
N LYS A 168 10.91 -0.47 -13.44
CA LYS A 168 10.44 -1.46 -14.43
C LYS A 168 9.34 -0.93 -15.35
N TRP A 169 8.51 -0.01 -14.86
CA TRP A 169 7.37 0.56 -15.59
C TRP A 169 7.51 2.08 -15.70
N PRO A 170 8.38 2.57 -16.61
CA PRO A 170 8.67 4.00 -16.73
C PRO A 170 7.45 4.85 -17.14
N GLU A 171 6.41 4.20 -17.65
CA GLU A 171 5.11 4.83 -17.97
C GLU A 171 4.23 5.04 -16.73
N VAL A 172 4.55 4.40 -15.58
CA VAL A 172 3.78 4.49 -14.34
C VAL A 172 4.48 5.40 -13.34
N ILE A 173 3.76 6.36 -12.80
CA ILE A 173 4.26 7.20 -11.72
C ILE A 173 4.10 6.46 -10.40
N SER A 174 5.20 5.96 -9.85
CA SER A 174 5.20 5.16 -8.63
C SER A 174 5.99 5.82 -7.52
N ASN A 175 5.35 6.04 -6.36
CA ASN A 175 5.96 6.73 -5.24
C ASN A 175 5.56 6.11 -3.89
N ALA A 176 6.46 6.24 -2.91
CA ALA A 176 6.18 5.89 -1.52
C ALA A 176 5.89 7.14 -0.68
N VAL A 177 5.02 7.01 0.31
CA VAL A 177 4.57 8.10 1.18
C VAL A 177 4.76 7.74 2.64
N ASP A 178 5.32 8.66 3.41
CA ASP A 178 5.21 8.68 4.86
C ASP A 178 4.00 9.53 5.25
N PRO A 179 2.97 8.96 5.88
CA PRO A 179 1.84 9.72 6.38
C PRO A 179 2.14 10.50 7.66
N GLY A 180 3.29 10.25 8.29
CA GLY A 180 3.60 10.72 9.64
C GLY A 180 2.99 9.85 10.75
N TRP A 181 3.27 10.21 11.99
CA TRP A 181 2.65 9.58 13.15
C TRP A 181 1.39 10.36 13.57
N VAL A 182 0.27 9.94 13.01
CA VAL A 182 -1.04 10.64 13.12
C VAL A 182 -2.02 9.94 14.08
N PRO A 183 -2.93 10.68 14.73
CA PRO A 183 -3.89 10.15 15.71
C PRO A 183 -5.02 9.34 15.06
N THR A 184 -4.66 8.14 14.59
CA THR A 184 -5.58 7.10 14.10
C THR A 184 -5.64 5.96 15.12
N LYS A 185 -6.48 4.94 14.87
CA LYS A 185 -6.47 3.72 15.71
C LYS A 185 -5.09 3.05 15.75
N MET A 186 -4.35 3.09 14.64
CA MET A 186 -3.00 2.54 14.55
C MET A 186 -1.98 3.41 15.29
N GLY A 187 -2.05 4.73 15.13
CA GLY A 187 -1.08 5.65 15.73
C GLY A 187 -1.32 5.96 17.21
N GLY A 188 -2.55 5.72 17.69
CA GLY A 188 -2.96 6.05 19.05
C GLY A 188 -3.27 7.55 19.24
N SER A 189 -3.94 7.88 20.35
CA SER A 189 -4.37 9.26 20.64
C SER A 189 -3.22 10.23 20.97
N GLY A 190 -2.04 9.71 21.31
CA GLY A 190 -0.83 10.48 21.60
C GLY A 190 0.02 10.84 20.39
N ALA A 191 -0.41 10.49 19.20
CA ALA A 191 0.33 10.80 17.99
C ALA A 191 0.36 12.31 17.73
N PRO A 192 1.55 12.91 17.46
CA PRO A 192 1.74 14.36 17.45
C PRO A 192 1.40 15.04 16.12
N ASP A 193 1.32 14.27 15.02
CA ASP A 193 1.21 14.86 13.69
C ASP A 193 -0.23 15.24 13.34
N ASP A 194 -0.37 16.25 12.47
CA ASP A 194 -1.66 16.71 11.98
C ASP A 194 -2.32 15.63 11.08
N LEU A 195 -3.48 15.16 11.51
CA LEU A 195 -4.24 14.15 10.79
C LEU A 195 -4.58 14.54 9.34
N ASN A 196 -4.84 15.84 9.08
CA ASN A 196 -5.13 16.32 7.73
C ASN A 196 -3.90 16.25 6.81
N LYS A 197 -2.71 16.42 7.36
CA LYS A 197 -1.46 16.25 6.60
C LYS A 197 -1.18 14.77 6.31
N GLY A 198 -1.61 13.86 7.20
CA GLY A 198 -1.35 12.44 7.08
C GLY A 198 -1.92 11.79 5.81
N PHE A 199 -3.06 12.26 5.30
CA PHE A 199 -3.61 11.75 4.03
C PHE A 199 -3.40 12.69 2.84
N ALA A 200 -2.96 13.93 3.07
CA ALA A 200 -2.88 14.94 2.01
C ALA A 200 -1.90 14.58 0.89
N THR A 201 -0.77 13.93 1.22
CA THR A 201 0.26 13.58 0.23
C THR A 201 -0.23 12.50 -0.72
N GLN A 202 -0.89 11.44 -0.23
CA GLN A 202 -1.42 10.38 -1.09
C GLN A 202 -2.55 10.89 -2.00
N VAL A 203 -3.42 11.78 -1.50
CA VAL A 203 -4.47 12.43 -2.31
C VAL A 203 -3.85 13.29 -3.42
N TRP A 204 -2.85 14.09 -3.08
CA TRP A 204 -2.15 14.96 -4.02
C TRP A 204 -1.42 14.14 -5.10
N LEU A 205 -0.70 13.10 -4.74
CA LEU A 205 -0.02 12.20 -5.70
C LEU A 205 -1.01 11.50 -6.63
N ALA A 206 -2.19 11.13 -6.13
CA ALA A 206 -3.19 10.42 -6.92
C ALA A 206 -3.87 11.30 -7.98
N THR A 207 -3.93 12.63 -7.78
CA THR A 207 -4.82 13.48 -8.59
C THR A 207 -4.22 14.77 -9.11
N SER A 208 -3.09 15.26 -8.55
CA SER A 208 -2.53 16.56 -8.93
C SER A 208 -1.78 16.50 -10.27
N ASN A 209 -1.90 17.57 -11.02
CA ASN A 209 -1.11 17.82 -12.23
C ASN A 209 0.15 18.65 -11.97
N ASP A 210 0.44 18.97 -10.70
CA ASP A 210 1.69 19.62 -10.32
C ASP A 210 2.88 18.80 -10.82
N GLU A 211 3.90 19.43 -11.34
CA GLU A 211 5.11 18.75 -11.83
C GLU A 211 5.72 17.86 -10.75
N ALA A 212 5.77 18.34 -9.50
CA ALA A 212 6.29 17.57 -8.37
C ALA A 212 5.48 16.32 -8.03
N ALA A 213 4.17 16.26 -8.37
CA ALA A 213 3.34 15.08 -8.20
C ALA A 213 3.52 14.05 -9.34
N ARG A 214 4.15 14.44 -10.44
CA ARG A 214 4.35 13.63 -11.65
C ARG A 214 5.75 13.04 -11.76
N ILE A 215 6.56 13.17 -10.72
CA ILE A 215 7.89 12.57 -10.63
C ILE A 215 7.74 11.17 -10.05
N SER A 216 8.35 10.15 -10.66
CA SER A 216 8.35 8.76 -10.21
C SER A 216 9.60 8.43 -9.38
N GLY A 217 9.51 7.40 -8.53
CA GLY A 217 10.66 6.90 -7.76
C GLY A 217 11.04 7.75 -6.56
N ARG A 218 10.06 8.39 -5.90
CA ARG A 218 10.28 9.26 -4.75
C ARG A 218 9.68 8.68 -3.46
N TYR A 219 10.27 9.12 -2.34
CA TYR A 219 9.71 8.97 -1.01
C TYR A 219 9.36 10.34 -0.48
N LEU A 220 8.09 10.52 -0.09
CA LEU A 220 7.56 11.84 0.26
C LEU A 220 6.93 11.87 1.65
N TYR A 221 7.21 12.93 2.38
CA TYR A 221 6.54 13.32 3.62
C TYR A 221 5.95 14.72 3.47
N HIS A 222 4.66 14.89 3.74
CA HIS A 222 3.94 16.17 3.61
C HIS A 222 4.20 16.88 2.25
N LYS A 223 4.12 16.12 1.14
CA LYS A 223 4.36 16.58 -0.24
C LYS A 223 5.79 17.03 -0.56
N LYS A 224 6.75 16.75 0.33
CA LYS A 224 8.16 17.04 0.13
C LYS A 224 8.93 15.74 0.00
N GLU A 225 9.91 15.72 -0.89
CA GLU A 225 10.84 14.60 -0.99
C GLU A 225 11.74 14.57 0.26
N GLU A 226 11.90 13.37 0.82
CA GLU A 226 12.72 13.12 1.99
C GLU A 226 13.77 12.05 1.71
N PRO A 227 14.90 12.07 2.42
CA PRO A 227 15.88 10.99 2.38
C PRO A 227 15.24 9.66 2.84
N PHE A 228 15.73 8.57 2.28
CA PHE A 228 15.26 7.24 2.63
C PHE A 228 16.41 6.22 2.67
N ASN A 229 16.14 5.01 3.14
CA ASN A 229 17.11 3.93 3.21
C ASN A 229 17.71 3.68 1.82
N PRO A 230 19.01 3.93 1.59
CA PRO A 230 19.64 3.88 0.26
C PRO A 230 19.59 2.48 -0.36
N GLN A 231 19.50 1.42 0.42
CA GLN A 231 19.39 0.05 -0.06
C GLN A 231 18.15 -0.14 -0.95
N ALA A 232 17.08 0.62 -0.74
CA ALA A 232 15.89 0.53 -1.59
C ALA A 232 16.14 0.94 -3.06
N LYS A 233 17.23 1.71 -3.33
CA LYS A 233 17.64 2.07 -4.70
C LYS A 233 18.44 0.97 -5.42
N GLU A 234 18.96 0.00 -4.69
CA GLU A 234 19.80 -1.06 -5.25
C GLU A 234 18.95 -2.00 -6.09
N ILE A 235 19.24 -2.07 -7.39
CA ILE A 235 18.48 -2.90 -8.34
C ILE A 235 18.50 -4.37 -7.93
N GLU A 236 19.64 -4.87 -7.43
CA GLU A 236 19.76 -6.24 -6.94
C GLU A 236 18.78 -6.53 -5.80
N ILE A 237 18.60 -5.57 -4.88
CA ILE A 237 17.64 -5.68 -3.78
C ILE A 237 16.20 -5.67 -4.31
N GLN A 238 15.88 -4.78 -5.25
CA GLN A 238 14.56 -4.72 -5.88
C GLN A 238 14.21 -6.04 -6.59
N GLU A 239 15.09 -6.54 -7.44
CA GLU A 239 14.89 -7.79 -8.18
C GLU A 239 14.72 -8.98 -7.23
N LYS A 240 15.51 -9.06 -6.19
CA LYS A 240 15.42 -10.14 -5.22
C LYS A 240 14.13 -10.06 -4.40
N TYR A 241 13.68 -8.86 -4.00
CA TYR A 241 12.39 -8.67 -3.34
C TYR A 241 11.25 -9.17 -4.23
N LEU A 242 11.22 -8.75 -5.50
CA LEU A 242 10.21 -9.20 -6.46
C LEU A 242 10.24 -10.72 -6.65
N SER A 243 11.44 -11.31 -6.79
CA SER A 243 11.60 -12.76 -6.94
C SER A 243 11.09 -13.54 -5.72
N VAL A 244 11.33 -13.07 -4.49
CA VAL A 244 10.80 -13.72 -3.28
C VAL A 244 9.28 -13.61 -3.22
N CYS A 245 8.71 -12.45 -3.53
CA CYS A 245 7.25 -12.29 -3.57
C CYS A 245 6.62 -13.18 -4.66
N GLU A 246 7.27 -13.32 -5.83
CA GLU A 246 6.86 -14.24 -6.88
C GLU A 246 6.89 -15.69 -6.41
N GLN A 247 7.96 -16.13 -5.76
CA GLN A 247 8.09 -17.51 -5.23
C GLN A 247 7.01 -17.81 -4.19
N ILE A 248 6.67 -16.86 -3.33
CA ILE A 248 5.65 -17.02 -2.29
C ILE A 248 4.25 -17.04 -2.89
N SER A 249 3.92 -16.10 -3.78
CA SER A 249 2.56 -15.91 -4.32
C SER A 249 2.25 -16.77 -5.55
N GLY A 250 3.29 -17.25 -6.25
CA GLY A 250 3.18 -17.88 -7.56
C GLY A 250 2.78 -16.90 -8.68
N ILE A 251 2.90 -15.58 -8.45
CA ILE A 251 2.49 -14.53 -9.40
C ILE A 251 3.75 -13.85 -9.93
N PRO A 252 4.04 -13.93 -11.25
CA PRO A 252 5.18 -13.24 -11.84
C PRO A 252 4.98 -11.73 -11.87
N PHE A 253 6.08 -11.00 -11.70
CA PHE A 253 6.10 -9.54 -11.86
C PHE A 253 6.55 -9.20 -13.29
N SER A 254 5.60 -8.89 -14.16
CA SER A 254 5.81 -8.66 -15.62
C SER A 254 5.77 -7.16 -15.99
#